data_4c724daf53e04de4b6b6e18217812864
#
_entry.id   4c724daf53e04de4b6b6e18217812864
#
_cell.length_a   1.000
_cell.length_b   1.000
_cell.length_c   1.000
_cell.angle_alpha   90.00
_cell.angle_beta   90.00
_cell.angle_gamma   90.00
#
_symmetry.space_group_name_H-M   'P 1'
#
loop_
_entity.id
_entity.type
_entity.pdbx_description
1 polymer ?
#
loop_
_entity_poly.entity_id
_entity_poly.type
_entity_poly.pdbx_seq_one_letter_code
_entity_poly.pdbx_strand_id
1 'polypeptide(L)'
;DNYIAAVADKYMIGIEDLRRLVNQYGAKIGMAAGGAPPVRERSELRREQGSEKKKENGMIQSQKLLLTWLIEHTGLFPKIEKYISPEDFTEEIYHKAAEILYEQYRNTGTVNPAKIVSMFQNEEEQREIAGLFHATIRGVETEGDKENGGYSKETFEKALKETIVRVKQNSIEYHLKNMAPTDMAALQRSVADKKALEELEKVHISID
;
A
#
# COMPACT_ATOMS: atom_id res chain seq x y z
N ASP A 1 -10.42 46.77 -2.44
CA ASP A 1 -11.37 46.61 -3.58
C ASP A 1 -11.52 47.91 -4.41
N ASN A 2 -11.61 49.08 -3.79
CA ASN A 2 -11.76 50.36 -4.51
C ASN A 2 -10.57 50.71 -5.44
N TYR A 3 -9.33 50.31 -5.06
CA TYR A 3 -8.14 50.56 -5.86
C TYR A 3 -8.10 49.72 -7.13
N ILE A 4 -8.51 48.46 -7.03
CA ILE A 4 -8.58 47.55 -8.17
C ILE A 4 -9.61 48.02 -9.19
N ALA A 5 -10.76 48.48 -8.71
CA ALA A 5 -11.82 49.06 -9.56
C ALA A 5 -11.34 50.32 -10.31
N ALA A 6 -10.66 51.24 -9.62
CA ALA A 6 -10.12 52.46 -10.24
C ALA A 6 -9.03 52.17 -11.28
N VAL A 7 -8.19 51.18 -11.06
CA VAL A 7 -7.16 50.76 -12.02
C VAL A 7 -7.77 50.03 -13.22
N ALA A 8 -8.77 49.17 -12.99
CA ALA A 8 -9.50 48.46 -14.04
C ALA A 8 -10.15 49.43 -15.01
N ASP A 9 -10.82 50.45 -14.49
CA ASP A 9 -11.48 51.50 -15.26
C ASP A 9 -10.48 52.34 -16.07
N LYS A 10 -9.37 52.73 -15.46
CA LYS A 10 -8.31 53.54 -16.10
C LYS A 10 -7.63 52.82 -17.27
N TYR A 11 -7.45 51.50 -17.21
CA TYR A 11 -6.73 50.73 -18.21
C TYR A 11 -7.66 49.87 -19.08
N MET A 12 -8.98 50.01 -18.95
CA MET A 12 -9.99 49.22 -19.69
C MET A 12 -9.80 47.72 -19.58
N ILE A 13 -9.37 47.24 -18.40
CA ILE A 13 -9.17 45.83 -18.09
C ILE A 13 -10.35 45.32 -17.27
N GLY A 14 -10.83 44.11 -17.52
CA GLY A 14 -11.88 43.51 -16.71
C GLY A 14 -11.48 43.41 -15.23
N ILE A 15 -12.37 43.86 -14.31
CA ILE A 15 -12.10 43.83 -12.85
C ILE A 15 -11.69 42.45 -12.36
N GLU A 16 -12.33 41.41 -12.86
CA GLU A 16 -12.02 40.02 -12.51
C GLU A 16 -10.67 39.54 -13.01
N ASP A 17 -10.28 39.98 -14.20
CA ASP A 17 -8.95 39.65 -14.77
C ASP A 17 -7.84 40.38 -14.02
N LEU A 18 -8.09 41.66 -13.64
CA LEU A 18 -7.15 42.43 -12.83
C LEU A 18 -7.01 41.81 -11.42
N ARG A 19 -8.11 41.38 -10.78
CA ARG A 19 -8.09 40.66 -9.49
C ARG A 19 -7.26 39.37 -9.59
N ARG A 20 -7.47 38.62 -10.64
CA ARG A 20 -6.71 37.38 -10.87
C ARG A 20 -5.21 37.66 -11.01
N LEU A 21 -4.87 38.70 -11.74
CA LEU A 21 -3.48 39.11 -11.98
C LEU A 21 -2.81 39.63 -10.68
N VAL A 22 -3.48 40.45 -9.92
CA VAL A 22 -3.02 40.95 -8.60
C VAL A 22 -2.80 39.78 -7.62
N ASN A 23 -3.73 38.84 -7.57
CA ASN A 23 -3.61 37.66 -6.70
C ASN A 23 -2.45 36.75 -7.14
N GLN A 24 -2.22 36.58 -8.45
CA GLN A 24 -1.08 35.82 -8.98
C GLN A 24 0.26 36.48 -8.64
N TYR A 25 0.36 37.79 -8.80
CA TYR A 25 1.58 38.53 -8.48
C TYR A 25 1.80 38.66 -6.98
N GLY A 26 0.76 38.90 -6.18
CA GLY A 26 0.82 38.95 -4.72
C GLY A 26 1.32 37.63 -4.13
N ALA A 27 0.85 36.52 -4.68
CA ALA A 27 1.33 35.20 -4.30
C ALA A 27 2.82 34.95 -4.67
N LYS A 28 3.29 35.50 -5.80
CA LYS A 28 4.70 35.38 -6.23
C LYS A 28 5.67 36.22 -5.39
N ILE A 29 5.20 37.38 -4.87
CA ILE A 29 6.08 38.33 -4.16
C ILE A 29 6.00 38.13 -2.62
N GLY A 30 5.20 37.19 -2.13
CA GLY A 30 5.04 36.94 -0.70
C GLY A 30 4.32 38.05 0.06
N MET A 31 3.68 38.99 -0.65
CA MET A 31 2.90 40.09 -0.09
C MET A 31 1.41 39.77 0.05
N ALA A 32 1.07 38.52 0.35
CA ALA A 32 -0.29 38.20 0.76
C ALA A 32 -0.45 38.69 2.20
N ALA A 33 -0.97 39.90 2.34
CA ALA A 33 -1.39 40.46 3.62
C ALA A 33 -2.44 39.55 4.24
N GLY A 34 -2.10 38.90 5.37
CA GLY A 34 -3.04 38.17 6.22
C GLY A 34 -3.17 36.68 5.97
N GLY A 35 -2.22 35.92 6.46
CA GLY A 35 -2.48 34.70 7.26
C GLY A 35 -3.05 33.45 6.61
N ALA A 36 -3.18 33.31 5.29
CA ALA A 36 -3.49 32.03 4.68
C ALA A 36 -2.42 31.66 3.65
N PRO A 37 -1.84 30.46 3.67
CA PRO A 37 -0.91 30.02 2.63
C PRO A 37 -1.61 30.08 1.26
N PRO A 38 -0.85 30.38 0.17
CA PRO A 38 -1.42 30.47 -1.17
C PRO A 38 -2.15 29.19 -1.53
N VAL A 39 -3.28 29.32 -2.21
CA VAL A 39 -4.18 28.20 -2.56
C VAL A 39 -3.46 27.06 -3.29
N ARG A 40 -2.32 27.33 -3.91
CA ARG A 40 -1.47 26.30 -4.54
C ARG A 40 -0.80 25.38 -3.52
N GLU A 41 -0.17 25.90 -2.45
CA GLU A 41 0.44 25.07 -1.40
C GLU A 41 -0.62 24.23 -0.70
N ARG A 42 -1.80 24.81 -0.47
CA ARG A 42 -2.92 24.07 0.16
C ARG A 42 -3.46 22.95 -0.76
N SER A 43 -3.45 23.16 -2.07
CA SER A 43 -3.86 22.13 -3.04
C SER A 43 -2.77 21.05 -3.23
N GLU A 44 -1.50 21.42 -3.17
CA GLU A 44 -0.37 20.51 -3.25
C GLU A 44 -0.27 19.66 -1.98
N LEU A 45 -0.30 20.28 -0.80
CA LEU A 45 -0.38 19.58 0.50
C LEU A 45 -1.59 18.64 0.59
N ARG A 46 -2.74 19.04 0.05
CA ARG A 46 -3.94 18.19 0.03
C ARG A 46 -3.80 17.05 -0.99
N ARG A 47 -3.08 17.27 -2.10
CA ARG A 47 -2.77 16.22 -3.09
C ARG A 47 -1.72 15.25 -2.56
N GLU A 48 -0.70 15.74 -1.88
CA GLU A 48 0.32 14.92 -1.22
C GLU A 48 -0.29 14.07 -0.11
N GLN A 49 -1.07 14.64 0.80
CA GLN A 49 -1.79 13.89 1.83
C GLN A 49 -2.80 12.89 1.25
N GLY A 50 -3.47 13.23 0.15
CA GLY A 50 -4.36 12.31 -0.54
C GLY A 50 -3.62 11.19 -1.26
N SER A 51 -2.40 11.45 -1.74
CA SER A 51 -1.51 10.46 -2.36
C SER A 51 -0.91 9.52 -1.31
N GLU A 52 -0.46 10.05 -0.17
CA GLU A 52 0.07 9.26 0.94
C GLU A 52 -0.98 8.31 1.53
N LYS A 53 -2.19 8.81 1.82
CA LYS A 53 -3.29 7.96 2.28
C LYS A 53 -3.69 6.88 1.28
N LYS A 54 -3.62 7.15 -0.03
CA LYS A 54 -3.87 6.13 -1.06
C LYS A 54 -2.75 5.09 -1.11
N LYS A 55 -1.50 5.51 -0.92
CA LYS A 55 -0.34 4.61 -0.86
C LYS A 55 -0.43 3.70 0.37
N GLU A 56 -0.73 4.26 1.54
CA GLU A 56 -0.91 3.55 2.81
C GLU A 56 -2.06 2.52 2.71
N ASN A 57 -3.22 2.93 2.19
CA ASN A 57 -4.31 2.00 1.93
C ASN A 57 -3.92 0.89 0.94
N GLY A 58 -3.13 1.20 -0.08
CA GLY A 58 -2.64 0.22 -1.04
C GLY A 58 -1.65 -0.78 -0.43
N MET A 59 -0.83 -0.35 0.52
CA MET A 59 0.08 -1.21 1.29
C MET A 59 -0.71 -2.20 2.14
N ILE A 60 -1.65 -1.71 2.93
CA ILE A 60 -2.52 -2.51 3.80
C ILE A 60 -3.28 -3.56 2.97
N GLN A 61 -3.88 -3.14 1.87
CA GLN A 61 -4.62 -4.05 1.00
C GLN A 61 -3.74 -5.15 0.38
N SER A 62 -2.51 -4.84 0.01
CA SER A 62 -1.58 -5.84 -0.52
C SER A 62 -1.21 -6.90 0.53
N GLN A 63 -0.97 -6.48 1.78
CA GLN A 63 -0.69 -7.39 2.89
C GLN A 63 -1.89 -8.29 3.20
N LYS A 64 -3.10 -7.71 3.28
CA LYS A 64 -4.34 -8.47 3.46
C LYS A 64 -4.52 -9.53 2.38
N LEU A 65 -4.39 -9.12 1.13
CA LEU A 65 -4.58 -9.99 -0.02
C LEU A 65 -3.58 -11.15 -0.03
N LEU A 66 -2.31 -10.86 0.26
CA LEU A 66 -1.28 -11.90 0.32
C LEU A 66 -1.54 -12.89 1.45
N LEU A 67 -1.93 -12.42 2.65
CA LEU A 67 -2.30 -13.30 3.77
C LEU A 67 -3.50 -14.19 3.41
N THR A 68 -4.55 -13.63 2.80
CA THR A 68 -5.70 -14.40 2.35
C THR A 68 -5.30 -15.52 1.40
N TRP A 69 -4.45 -15.23 0.41
CA TRP A 69 -3.98 -16.25 -0.53
C TRP A 69 -3.11 -17.32 0.12
N LEU A 70 -2.25 -16.97 1.08
CA LEU A 70 -1.45 -17.93 1.83
C LEU A 70 -2.30 -18.88 2.68
N ILE A 71 -3.43 -18.38 3.18
CA ILE A 71 -4.39 -19.17 3.94
C ILE A 71 -5.16 -20.13 3.02
N GLU A 72 -5.61 -19.64 1.87
CA GLU A 72 -6.39 -20.43 0.91
C GLU A 72 -5.50 -21.45 0.16
N HIS A 73 -4.28 -21.06 -0.16
CA HIS A 73 -3.35 -21.86 -0.98
C HIS A 73 -2.04 -22.14 -0.24
N THR A 74 -2.07 -23.08 0.70
CA THR A 74 -0.88 -23.44 1.50
C THR A 74 0.29 -23.92 0.65
N GLY A 75 0.06 -24.44 -0.56
CA GLY A 75 1.11 -24.78 -1.54
C GLY A 75 1.94 -23.59 -2.03
N LEU A 76 1.54 -22.35 -1.72
CA LEU A 76 2.34 -21.16 -2.05
C LEU A 76 3.53 -20.98 -1.11
N PHE A 77 3.47 -21.45 0.15
CA PHE A 77 4.55 -21.24 1.12
C PHE A 77 5.93 -21.67 0.59
N PRO A 78 6.16 -22.91 0.12
CA PRO A 78 7.48 -23.32 -0.36
C PRO A 78 7.95 -22.52 -1.59
N LYS A 79 7.02 -21.89 -2.32
CA LYS A 79 7.34 -21.12 -3.52
C LYS A 79 7.75 -19.70 -3.21
N ILE A 80 7.21 -19.11 -2.11
CA ILE A 80 7.41 -17.69 -1.78
C ILE A 80 8.23 -17.45 -0.51
N GLU A 81 8.40 -18.45 0.39
CA GLU A 81 9.09 -18.25 1.69
C GLU A 81 10.54 -17.76 1.57
N LYS A 82 11.17 -17.97 0.42
CA LYS A 82 12.51 -17.45 0.14
C LYS A 82 12.52 -15.95 -0.24
N TYR A 83 11.37 -15.40 -0.57
CA TYR A 83 11.22 -14.00 -0.98
C TYR A 83 10.48 -13.16 0.04
N ILE A 84 9.49 -13.74 0.73
CA ILE A 84 8.62 -13.09 1.69
C ILE A 84 8.71 -13.81 3.03
N SER A 85 8.92 -13.04 4.07
CA SER A 85 8.92 -13.48 5.46
C SER A 85 7.90 -12.69 6.29
N PRO A 86 7.59 -13.08 7.52
CA PRO A 86 6.69 -12.30 8.39
C PRO A 86 7.11 -10.84 8.55
N GLU A 87 8.42 -10.54 8.55
CA GLU A 87 8.95 -9.18 8.67
C GLU A 87 8.58 -8.25 7.50
N ASP A 88 8.11 -8.81 6.38
CA ASP A 88 7.66 -8.02 5.23
C ASP A 88 6.24 -7.46 5.42
N PHE A 89 5.53 -7.93 6.44
CA PHE A 89 4.23 -7.39 6.85
C PHE A 89 4.47 -6.26 7.84
N THR A 90 4.34 -5.02 7.40
CA THR A 90 4.72 -3.81 8.15
C THR A 90 3.65 -3.34 9.14
N GLU A 91 2.40 -3.78 8.98
CA GLU A 91 1.32 -3.53 9.94
C GLU A 91 1.39 -4.57 11.06
N GLU A 92 1.37 -4.12 12.32
CA GLU A 92 1.57 -4.95 13.51
C GLU A 92 0.61 -6.16 13.54
N ILE A 93 -0.66 -5.94 13.22
CA ILE A 93 -1.67 -6.99 13.20
C ILE A 93 -1.38 -8.06 12.13
N TYR A 94 -0.93 -7.64 10.94
CA TYR A 94 -0.61 -8.57 9.85
C TYR A 94 0.75 -9.22 10.02
N HIS A 95 1.71 -8.53 10.62
CA HIS A 95 2.98 -9.11 11.01
C HIS A 95 2.76 -10.29 11.98
N LYS A 96 2.02 -10.08 13.06
CA LYS A 96 1.66 -11.12 14.02
C LYS A 96 0.88 -12.27 13.37
N ALA A 97 -0.09 -11.95 12.49
CA ALA A 97 -0.83 -12.97 11.75
C ALA A 97 0.09 -13.80 10.85
N ALA A 98 1.04 -13.15 10.15
CA ALA A 98 2.03 -13.81 9.30
C ALA A 98 2.95 -14.72 10.13
N GLU A 99 3.48 -14.27 11.28
CA GLU A 99 4.30 -15.09 12.17
C GLU A 99 3.58 -16.38 12.56
N ILE A 100 2.34 -16.27 13.06
CA ILE A 100 1.53 -17.43 13.46
C ILE A 100 1.27 -18.36 12.28
N LEU A 101 0.96 -17.80 11.13
CA LEU A 101 0.66 -18.53 9.91
C LEU A 101 1.89 -19.33 9.40
N TYR A 102 3.06 -18.68 9.34
CA TYR A 102 4.32 -19.33 8.94
C TYR A 102 4.75 -20.39 9.96
N GLU A 103 4.58 -20.14 11.26
CA GLU A 103 4.86 -21.10 12.31
C GLU A 103 3.95 -22.34 12.19
N GLN A 104 2.64 -22.15 11.99
CA GLN A 104 1.72 -23.27 11.79
C GLN A 104 2.11 -24.10 10.56
N TYR A 105 2.36 -23.44 9.46
CA TYR A 105 2.74 -24.13 8.22
C TYR A 105 4.02 -24.94 8.41
N ARG A 106 5.07 -24.36 9.00
CA ARG A 106 6.35 -25.05 9.26
C ARG A 106 6.18 -26.26 10.18
N ASN A 107 5.30 -26.18 11.17
CA ASN A 107 5.10 -27.23 12.15
C ASN A 107 4.18 -28.35 11.66
N THR A 108 3.16 -28.06 10.86
CA THR A 108 2.09 -29.00 10.51
C THR A 108 1.85 -29.17 9.02
N GLY A 109 2.47 -28.34 8.16
CA GLY A 109 2.19 -28.29 6.72
C GLY A 109 0.78 -27.76 6.38
N THR A 110 0.01 -27.34 7.40
CA THR A 110 -1.37 -26.90 7.25
C THR A 110 -1.61 -25.62 8.03
N VAL A 111 -2.64 -24.87 7.64
CA VAL A 111 -3.06 -23.64 8.29
C VAL A 111 -4.42 -23.85 8.94
N ASN A 112 -4.55 -23.45 10.22
CA ASN A 112 -5.81 -23.47 10.95
C ASN A 112 -6.27 -22.03 11.25
N PRO A 113 -7.22 -21.48 10.47
CA PRO A 113 -7.74 -20.12 10.63
C PRO A 113 -8.26 -19.83 12.03
N ALA A 114 -9.04 -20.74 12.61
CA ALA A 114 -9.65 -20.54 13.93
C ALA A 114 -8.58 -20.39 15.03
N LYS A 115 -7.48 -21.16 14.93
CA LYS A 115 -6.36 -21.04 15.85
C LYS A 115 -5.64 -19.69 15.71
N ILE A 116 -5.52 -19.18 14.48
CA ILE A 116 -4.90 -17.86 14.25
C ILE A 116 -5.74 -16.78 14.92
N VAL A 117 -7.06 -16.74 14.68
CA VAL A 117 -7.97 -15.75 15.28
C VAL A 117 -7.92 -15.82 16.82
N SER A 118 -7.89 -17.01 17.39
CA SER A 118 -7.88 -17.19 18.85
C SER A 118 -6.62 -16.69 19.55
N MET A 119 -5.53 -16.45 18.82
CA MET A 119 -4.28 -15.92 19.37
C MET A 119 -4.26 -14.38 19.50
N PHE A 120 -5.28 -13.72 18.98
CA PHE A 120 -5.49 -12.29 19.18
C PHE A 120 -6.36 -12.05 20.42
N GLN A 121 -5.97 -11.06 21.24
CA GLN A 121 -6.67 -10.78 22.50
C GLN A 121 -7.78 -9.75 22.36
N ASN A 122 -7.67 -8.86 21.38
CA ASN A 122 -8.60 -7.78 21.14
C ASN A 122 -9.70 -8.22 20.15
N GLU A 123 -10.96 -7.97 20.49
CA GLU A 123 -12.10 -8.32 19.62
C GLU A 123 -12.05 -7.64 18.24
N GLU A 124 -11.52 -6.41 18.16
CA GLU A 124 -11.35 -5.70 16.88
C GLU A 124 -10.31 -6.39 16.01
N GLU A 125 -9.17 -6.79 16.59
CA GLU A 125 -8.13 -7.54 15.88
C GLU A 125 -8.67 -8.91 15.44
N GLN A 126 -9.37 -9.62 16.33
CA GLN A 126 -10.00 -10.92 16.00
C GLN A 126 -10.95 -10.77 14.81
N ARG A 127 -11.77 -9.70 14.79
CA ARG A 127 -12.72 -9.43 13.71
C ARG A 127 -12.01 -9.09 12.41
N GLU A 128 -10.95 -8.29 12.49
CA GLU A 128 -10.12 -7.93 11.33
C GLU A 128 -9.46 -9.18 10.70
N ILE A 129 -8.84 -10.02 11.55
CA ILE A 129 -8.20 -11.26 11.10
C ILE A 129 -9.22 -12.29 10.62
N ALA A 130 -10.37 -12.43 11.31
CA ALA A 130 -11.45 -13.27 10.83
C ALA A 130 -11.97 -12.84 9.45
N GLY A 131 -11.97 -11.53 9.18
CA GLY A 131 -12.32 -10.97 7.88
C GLY A 131 -11.43 -11.48 6.73
N LEU A 132 -10.15 -11.80 6.99
CA LEU A 132 -9.24 -12.35 5.99
C LEU A 132 -9.68 -13.75 5.52
N PHE A 133 -10.27 -14.54 6.41
CA PHE A 133 -10.74 -15.90 6.11
C PHE A 133 -12.12 -15.94 5.43
N HIS A 134 -12.88 -14.85 5.53
CA HIS A 134 -14.19 -14.72 4.88
C HIS A 134 -14.12 -13.94 3.55
N ALA A 135 -13.00 -13.31 3.26
CA ALA A 135 -12.75 -12.67 1.98
C ALA A 135 -12.51 -13.75 0.93
N THR A 136 -13.59 -14.41 0.50
CA THR A 136 -13.53 -15.30 -0.66
C THR A 136 -13.04 -14.49 -1.84
N ILE A 137 -11.80 -14.71 -2.24
CA ILE A 137 -11.26 -14.12 -3.45
C ILE A 137 -12.03 -14.80 -4.58
N ARG A 138 -12.97 -14.09 -5.16
CA ARG A 138 -13.61 -14.50 -6.40
C ARG A 138 -12.51 -14.67 -7.43
N GLY A 139 -12.14 -15.91 -7.74
CA GLY A 139 -11.31 -16.00 -8.87
C GLY A 139 -10.24 -17.00 -9.07
N VAL A 140 -10.31 -18.20 -8.55
CA VAL A 140 -9.65 -19.31 -9.27
C VAL A 140 -10.75 -20.24 -9.76
N GLU A 141 -10.96 -20.28 -11.07
CA GLU A 141 -11.83 -21.27 -11.69
C GLU A 141 -11.21 -22.65 -11.49
N THR A 142 -11.81 -23.47 -10.65
CA THR A 142 -11.79 -24.91 -10.87
C THR A 142 -12.63 -25.21 -12.12
N GLU A 143 -12.26 -26.23 -12.90
CA GLU A 143 -12.82 -26.53 -14.25
C GLU A 143 -14.37 -26.60 -14.37
N GLY A 144 -15.11 -26.34 -13.27
CA GLY A 144 -16.58 -26.32 -13.22
C GLY A 144 -17.22 -24.94 -13.19
N ASP A 145 -16.50 -23.85 -12.96
CA ASP A 145 -17.07 -22.52 -12.65
C ASP A 145 -17.05 -21.51 -13.80
N LYS A 146 -17.12 -21.96 -15.05
CA LYS A 146 -17.14 -21.07 -16.23
C LYS A 146 -18.32 -20.08 -16.28
N GLU A 147 -19.34 -20.25 -15.46
CA GLU A 147 -20.52 -19.38 -15.43
C GLU A 147 -20.44 -18.20 -14.46
N ASN A 148 -19.47 -18.13 -13.54
CA ASN A 148 -19.42 -17.12 -12.49
C ASN A 148 -18.28 -16.09 -12.59
N GLY A 149 -17.63 -15.92 -13.73
CA GLY A 149 -16.69 -14.80 -13.97
C GLY A 149 -15.39 -14.89 -13.16
N GLY A 150 -14.85 -16.07 -12.94
CA GLY A 150 -13.55 -16.32 -12.36
C GLY A 150 -12.41 -15.83 -13.26
N TYR A 151 -11.28 -15.44 -12.66
CA TYR A 151 -10.08 -15.05 -13.40
C TYR A 151 -9.35 -16.30 -13.93
N SER A 152 -8.76 -16.20 -15.12
CA SER A 152 -7.91 -17.29 -15.61
C SER A 152 -6.71 -17.53 -14.67
N LYS A 153 -6.21 -18.79 -14.64
CA LYS A 153 -5.03 -19.17 -13.84
C LYS A 153 -3.88 -18.19 -14.07
N GLU A 154 -3.60 -17.81 -15.32
CA GLU A 154 -2.57 -16.84 -15.68
C GLU A 154 -2.79 -15.46 -15.05
N THR A 155 -4.04 -14.99 -15.06
CA THR A 155 -4.39 -13.69 -14.48
C THR A 155 -4.17 -13.68 -12.96
N PHE A 156 -4.53 -14.81 -12.31
CA PHE A 156 -4.32 -14.96 -10.87
C PHE A 156 -2.82 -15.05 -10.52
N GLU A 157 -2.05 -15.86 -11.24
CA GLU A 157 -0.59 -15.96 -11.04
C GLU A 157 0.11 -14.62 -11.23
N LYS A 158 -0.32 -13.84 -12.23
CA LYS A 158 0.17 -12.48 -12.43
C LYS A 158 -0.19 -11.56 -11.27
N ALA A 159 -1.44 -11.56 -10.83
CA ALA A 159 -1.90 -10.75 -9.70
C ALA A 159 -1.19 -11.14 -8.39
N LEU A 160 -0.98 -12.45 -8.17
CA LEU A 160 -0.21 -12.95 -7.03
C LEU A 160 1.22 -12.43 -7.06
N LYS A 161 1.92 -12.56 -8.19
CA LYS A 161 3.27 -12.06 -8.36
C LYS A 161 3.36 -10.54 -8.12
N GLU A 162 2.46 -9.76 -8.73
CA GLU A 162 2.39 -8.31 -8.54
C GLU A 162 2.16 -7.93 -7.07
N THR A 163 1.32 -8.70 -6.36
CA THR A 163 1.05 -8.48 -4.94
C THR A 163 2.27 -8.78 -4.07
N ILE A 164 2.96 -9.90 -4.32
CA ILE A 164 4.19 -10.27 -3.60
C ILE A 164 5.27 -9.19 -3.82
N VAL A 165 5.50 -8.79 -5.07
CA VAL A 165 6.44 -7.70 -5.42
C VAL A 165 6.08 -6.43 -4.66
N ARG A 166 4.80 -6.05 -4.61
CA ARG A 166 4.34 -4.84 -3.92
C ARG A 166 4.54 -4.92 -2.41
N VAL A 167 4.24 -6.06 -1.77
CA VAL A 167 4.48 -6.26 -0.33
C VAL A 167 5.98 -6.11 -0.04
N LYS A 168 6.85 -6.76 -0.84
CA LYS A 168 8.31 -6.67 -0.66
C LYS A 168 8.84 -5.24 -0.87
N GLN A 169 8.39 -4.54 -1.91
CA GLN A 169 8.77 -3.15 -2.16
C GLN A 169 8.36 -2.24 -1.00
N ASN A 170 7.14 -2.38 -0.51
CA ASN A 170 6.63 -1.60 0.62
C ASN A 170 7.43 -1.88 1.91
N SER A 171 7.77 -3.15 2.16
CA SER A 171 8.62 -3.56 3.29
C SER A 171 9.99 -2.88 3.22
N ILE A 172 10.65 -2.93 2.06
CA ILE A 172 11.94 -2.27 1.84
C ILE A 172 11.85 -0.76 2.08
N GLU A 173 10.83 -0.09 1.51
CA GLU A 173 10.62 1.35 1.73
C GLU A 173 10.40 1.67 3.22
N TYR A 174 9.59 0.88 3.91
CA TYR A 174 9.30 1.05 5.33
C TYR A 174 10.55 0.90 6.20
N HIS A 175 11.32 -0.17 5.98
CA HIS A 175 12.54 -0.41 6.76
C HIS A 175 13.61 0.64 6.47
N LEU A 176 13.81 1.06 5.22
CA LEU A 176 14.74 2.14 4.88
C LEU A 176 14.35 3.48 5.52
N LYS A 177 13.06 3.80 5.58
CA LYS A 177 12.55 5.05 6.17
C LYS A 177 12.74 5.08 7.68
N ASN A 178 12.62 3.93 8.35
CA ASN A 178 12.67 3.80 9.81
C ASN A 178 14.05 3.38 10.33
N MET A 179 15.02 3.10 9.45
CA MET A 179 16.37 2.67 9.78
C MET A 179 17.20 3.83 10.32
N ALA A 180 17.97 3.59 11.38
CA ALA A 180 18.99 4.54 11.81
C ALA A 180 20.15 4.58 10.80
N PRO A 181 20.72 5.76 10.49
CA PRO A 181 21.79 5.90 9.49
C PRO A 181 23.06 5.06 9.79
N THR A 182 23.26 4.68 11.05
CA THR A 182 24.41 3.90 11.52
C THR A 182 24.13 2.40 11.66
N ASP A 183 22.92 1.94 11.34
CA ASP A 183 22.54 0.54 11.46
C ASP A 183 23.01 -0.27 10.23
N MET A 184 24.23 -0.78 10.33
CA MET A 184 24.84 -1.60 9.27
C MET A 184 24.09 -2.92 9.03
N ALA A 185 23.47 -3.50 10.05
CA ALA A 185 22.72 -4.75 9.90
C ALA A 185 21.41 -4.51 9.11
N ALA A 186 20.71 -3.43 9.41
CA ALA A 186 19.53 -3.03 8.62
C ALA A 186 19.88 -2.69 7.17
N LEU A 187 21.05 -2.03 6.95
CA LEU A 187 21.52 -1.76 5.59
C LEU A 187 21.82 -3.05 4.81
N GLN A 188 22.51 -4.01 5.42
CA GLN A 188 22.80 -5.30 4.80
C GLN A 188 21.49 -6.05 4.47
N ARG A 189 20.51 -6.04 5.38
CA ARG A 189 19.17 -6.61 5.12
C ARG A 189 18.50 -5.94 3.92
N SER A 190 18.49 -4.62 3.84
CA SER A 190 17.92 -3.90 2.70
C SER A 190 18.57 -4.25 1.37
N VAL A 191 19.88 -4.49 1.35
CA VAL A 191 20.59 -4.93 0.14
C VAL A 191 20.17 -6.35 -0.24
N ALA A 192 20.05 -7.26 0.73
CA ALA A 192 19.58 -8.63 0.49
C ALA A 192 18.13 -8.64 -0.02
N ASP A 193 17.25 -7.82 0.58
CA ASP A 193 15.86 -7.69 0.17
C ASP A 193 15.70 -7.14 -1.25
N LYS A 194 16.49 -6.14 -1.63
CA LYS A 194 16.51 -5.65 -3.03
C LYS A 194 16.93 -6.72 -4.01
N LYS A 195 17.94 -7.52 -3.66
CA LYS A 195 18.38 -8.66 -4.49
C LYS A 195 17.29 -9.72 -4.61
N ALA A 196 16.62 -10.05 -3.51
CA ALA A 196 15.49 -10.97 -3.51
C ALA A 196 14.34 -10.46 -4.39
N LEU A 197 14.09 -9.14 -4.37
CA LEU A 197 13.10 -8.50 -5.24
C LEU A 197 13.46 -8.63 -6.72
N GLU A 198 14.72 -8.39 -7.10
CA GLU A 198 15.20 -8.55 -8.48
C GLU A 198 15.09 -10.00 -8.97
N GLU A 199 15.33 -10.96 -8.09
CA GLU A 199 15.14 -12.38 -8.39
C GLU A 199 13.66 -12.72 -8.57
N LEU A 200 12.80 -12.21 -7.69
CA LEU A 200 11.35 -12.40 -7.74
C LEU A 200 10.74 -11.87 -9.04
N GLU A 201 11.21 -10.74 -9.56
CA GLU A 201 10.74 -10.17 -10.83
C GLU A 201 11.00 -11.08 -12.03
N LYS A 202 12.02 -11.94 -11.96
CA LYS A 202 12.40 -12.86 -13.04
C LYS A 202 11.69 -14.23 -12.94
N VAL A 203 11.17 -14.58 -11.77
CA VAL A 203 10.57 -15.89 -11.51
C VAL A 203 9.09 -15.89 -11.89
N HIS A 204 8.62 -17.00 -12.44
CA HIS A 204 7.21 -17.30 -12.61
C HIS A 204 6.72 -18.10 -11.40
N ILE A 205 5.67 -17.61 -10.72
CA ILE A 205 5.06 -18.29 -9.57
C ILE A 205 3.79 -18.94 -10.09
N SER A 206 3.78 -20.27 -10.19
CA SER A 206 2.60 -21.04 -10.59
C SER A 206 1.83 -21.55 -9.37
N ILE A 207 0.53 -21.67 -9.53
CA ILE A 207 -0.37 -22.34 -8.59
C ILE A 207 -0.68 -23.70 -9.20
N ASP A 208 -0.18 -24.73 -8.56
CA ASP A 208 -0.47 -26.13 -8.95
C ASP A 208 -1.62 -26.62 -8.07
#